data_165a0dfdf4d55aa21f7561a77b6cb031
#
_entry.id   165a0dfdf4d55aa21f7561a77b6cb031
#
_cell.length_a   1.000
_cell.length_b   1.000
_cell.length_c   1.000
_cell.angle_alpha   90.00
_cell.angle_beta   90.00
_cell.angle_gamma   90.00
#
_symmetry.space_group_name_H-M   'P 1'
#
loop_
_entity.id
_entity.type
_entity.pdbx_description
1 polymer ?
#
loop_
_entity_poly.entity_id
_entity_poly.type
_entity_poly.pdbx_seq_one_letter_code
_entity_poly.pdbx_strand_id
1 'polypeptide(L)'
;MHTVIIGAGEVGLNTARMLSHEGHDVVLVEMDEKLVEQASEELDALVIAGNGANPKLLNEAGIRNSDLLVAASNSDEVNIIACLAAKSQGVSRTVARIHNPDYYEAGEPFAREMLGIDFIIHTEQMAAQEIKEALLVPGAINVDSFAEDTIEVAEVILNEGSEAVGRALRDVRLPEGSLIVGVVRRGEALVPRGGTVLEMRDHVLLISGRRQISEAVGALATDTAPVRDVTIYGGGRIGLRLALSLEQAGMSVRVIERDEGRARYVASQLRKGFVLHDEGISRDFLLQEGVDRTDAFVAVTGDDRANLLAAMYARQLGARMTIAGISRGEFAPLADALGVDLTISPRMLAAEAILRFVRKGEVIDVALLASGAEMIELRVPERCRVAGRPLSEVGFPEGAIVGALLRNGSVIIPTGKEVLRPGDDAVVFTVEDAVEEVEDLFAT
;
A
#
# COMPACT_ATOMS: atom_id res chain seq x y z
N MET A 1 6.30 10.43 -19.96
CA MET A 1 5.87 9.24 -20.76
C MET A 1 4.46 9.48 -21.28
N HIS A 2 4.12 8.85 -22.42
CA HIS A 2 2.74 8.80 -22.91
C HIS A 2 2.07 7.51 -22.44
N THR A 3 0.98 7.64 -21.66
CA THR A 3 0.31 6.50 -21.01
C THR A 3 -1.15 6.44 -21.43
N VAL A 4 -1.62 5.26 -21.86
CA VAL A 4 -3.04 5.01 -22.10
C VAL A 4 -3.61 4.18 -20.95
N ILE A 5 -4.70 4.64 -20.35
CA ILE A 5 -5.39 3.96 -19.24
C ILE A 5 -6.78 3.54 -19.71
N ILE A 6 -7.16 2.28 -19.45
CA ILE A 6 -8.46 1.72 -19.77
C ILE A 6 -9.27 1.55 -18.49
N GLY A 7 -10.40 2.23 -18.42
CA GLY A 7 -11.31 2.24 -17.28
C GLY A 7 -11.12 3.48 -16.39
N ALA A 8 -12.17 4.29 -16.23
CA ALA A 8 -12.24 5.43 -15.32
C ALA A 8 -12.88 5.05 -13.97
N GLY A 9 -12.88 3.77 -13.63
CA GLY A 9 -13.15 3.34 -12.27
C GLY A 9 -12.08 3.88 -11.32
N GLU A 10 -12.25 3.69 -10.02
CA GLU A 10 -11.39 4.32 -9.03
C GLU A 10 -9.88 3.96 -9.14
N VAL A 11 -9.54 2.73 -9.57
CA VAL A 11 -8.13 2.38 -9.82
C VAL A 11 -7.58 3.20 -10.98
N GLY A 12 -8.28 3.18 -12.13
CA GLY A 12 -7.82 3.92 -13.32
C GLY A 12 -7.81 5.43 -13.12
N LEU A 13 -8.82 5.99 -12.44
CA LEU A 13 -8.90 7.41 -12.15
C LEU A 13 -7.78 7.87 -11.20
N ASN A 14 -7.52 7.10 -10.12
CA ASN A 14 -6.43 7.42 -9.21
C ASN A 14 -5.07 7.28 -9.89
N THR A 15 -4.88 6.23 -10.69
CA THR A 15 -3.65 6.08 -11.49
C THR A 15 -3.47 7.24 -12.46
N ALA A 16 -4.53 7.66 -13.15
CA ALA A 16 -4.48 8.79 -14.07
C ALA A 16 -4.10 10.08 -13.35
N ARG A 17 -4.68 10.32 -12.16
CA ARG A 17 -4.37 11.49 -11.33
C ARG A 17 -2.90 11.50 -10.88
N MET A 18 -2.40 10.37 -10.37
CA MET A 18 -1.01 10.24 -9.92
C MET A 18 -0.02 10.45 -11.06
N LEU A 19 -0.23 9.79 -12.20
CA LEU A 19 0.66 9.92 -13.35
C LEU A 19 0.61 11.32 -13.99
N SER A 20 -0.57 11.95 -14.02
CA SER A 20 -0.72 13.35 -14.49
C SER A 20 0.02 14.31 -13.56
N HIS A 21 -0.07 14.10 -12.23
CA HIS A 21 0.65 14.91 -11.25
C HIS A 21 2.19 14.79 -11.38
N GLU A 22 2.68 13.62 -11.78
CA GLU A 22 4.10 13.40 -12.11
C GLU A 22 4.50 13.93 -13.51
N GLY A 23 3.62 14.68 -14.18
CA GLY A 23 3.91 15.28 -15.48
C GLY A 23 3.88 14.31 -16.65
N HIS A 24 3.24 13.14 -16.50
CA HIS A 24 3.05 12.21 -17.60
C HIS A 24 1.86 12.61 -18.47
N ASP A 25 1.97 12.35 -19.79
CA ASP A 25 0.88 12.58 -20.74
C ASP A 25 -0.09 11.39 -20.68
N VAL A 26 -1.28 11.63 -20.18
CA VAL A 26 -2.28 10.58 -19.88
C VAL A 26 -3.48 10.69 -20.78
N VAL A 27 -3.85 9.56 -21.39
CA VAL A 27 -5.11 9.38 -22.13
C VAL A 27 -5.96 8.32 -21.42
N LEU A 28 -7.17 8.65 -21.03
CA LEU A 28 -8.10 7.76 -20.35
C LEU A 28 -9.23 7.32 -21.30
N VAL A 29 -9.48 6.01 -21.38
CA VAL A 29 -10.56 5.43 -22.19
C VAL A 29 -11.59 4.80 -21.26
N GLU A 30 -12.86 5.23 -21.34
CA GLU A 30 -13.94 4.75 -20.48
C GLU A 30 -15.22 4.54 -21.31
N MET A 31 -15.98 3.49 -20.98
CA MET A 31 -17.21 3.14 -21.71
C MET A 31 -18.47 3.77 -21.10
N ASP A 32 -18.47 4.01 -19.77
CA ASP A 32 -19.60 4.64 -19.08
C ASP A 32 -19.55 6.16 -19.23
N GLU A 33 -20.58 6.73 -19.86
CA GLU A 33 -20.65 8.18 -20.15
C GLU A 33 -20.58 9.04 -18.88
N LYS A 34 -21.10 8.56 -17.73
CA LYS A 34 -21.04 9.31 -16.46
C LYS A 34 -19.61 9.36 -15.90
N LEU A 35 -18.89 8.24 -16.01
CA LEU A 35 -17.48 8.21 -15.58
C LEU A 35 -16.60 9.02 -16.54
N VAL A 36 -16.92 9.09 -17.82
CA VAL A 36 -16.26 9.97 -18.80
C VAL A 36 -16.43 11.43 -18.41
N GLU A 37 -17.66 11.84 -18.10
CA GLU A 37 -17.98 13.21 -17.69
C GLU A 37 -17.23 13.56 -16.39
N GLN A 38 -17.32 12.71 -15.37
CA GLN A 38 -16.62 12.90 -14.10
C GLN A 38 -15.10 12.98 -14.28
N ALA A 39 -14.49 12.06 -15.03
CA ALA A 39 -13.05 12.06 -15.27
C ALA A 39 -12.58 13.30 -16.03
N SER A 40 -13.40 13.81 -16.97
CA SER A 40 -13.09 15.02 -17.74
C SER A 40 -13.15 16.30 -16.89
N GLU A 41 -13.93 16.29 -15.81
CA GLU A 41 -14.00 17.41 -14.87
C GLU A 41 -12.86 17.38 -13.83
N GLU A 42 -12.41 16.17 -13.45
CA GLU A 42 -11.45 15.99 -12.37
C GLU A 42 -9.98 15.93 -12.82
N LEU A 43 -9.72 15.59 -14.10
CA LEU A 43 -8.38 15.35 -14.59
C LEU A 43 -7.97 16.35 -15.68
N ASP A 44 -6.74 16.79 -15.64
CA ASP A 44 -6.07 17.43 -16.78
C ASP A 44 -5.50 16.35 -17.72
N ALA A 45 -6.41 15.59 -18.37
CA ALA A 45 -6.08 14.48 -19.25
C ALA A 45 -7.10 14.36 -20.39
N LEU A 46 -6.70 13.76 -21.51
CA LEU A 46 -7.62 13.45 -22.59
C LEU A 46 -8.49 12.25 -22.22
N VAL A 47 -9.80 12.44 -22.12
CA VAL A 47 -10.76 11.36 -21.86
C VAL A 47 -11.53 11.00 -23.12
N ILE A 48 -11.51 9.72 -23.51
CA ILE A 48 -12.15 9.20 -24.73
C ILE A 48 -13.24 8.19 -24.33
N ALA A 49 -14.46 8.44 -24.79
CA ALA A 49 -15.60 7.55 -24.56
C ALA A 49 -15.55 6.32 -25.46
N GLY A 50 -15.56 5.12 -24.88
CA GLY A 50 -15.69 3.88 -25.63
C GLY A 50 -15.05 2.66 -24.98
N ASN A 51 -15.12 1.53 -25.68
CA ASN A 51 -14.61 0.25 -25.19
C ASN A 51 -13.11 0.13 -25.42
N GLY A 52 -12.33 0.01 -24.33
CA GLY A 52 -10.87 -0.12 -24.33
C GLY A 52 -10.33 -1.40 -24.99
N ALA A 53 -11.16 -2.41 -25.23
CA ALA A 53 -10.80 -3.57 -26.02
C ALA A 53 -10.88 -3.35 -27.55
N ASN A 54 -11.35 -2.16 -28.00
CA ASN A 54 -11.48 -1.85 -29.43
C ASN A 54 -10.16 -1.31 -30.01
N PRO A 55 -9.47 -2.03 -30.92
CA PRO A 55 -8.18 -1.60 -31.45
C PRO A 55 -8.24 -0.27 -32.22
N LYS A 56 -9.40 0.07 -32.81
CA LYS A 56 -9.57 1.34 -33.50
C LYS A 56 -9.55 2.50 -32.50
N LEU A 57 -10.25 2.35 -31.39
CA LEU A 57 -10.31 3.34 -30.33
C LEU A 57 -8.93 3.50 -29.65
N LEU A 58 -8.22 2.38 -29.43
CA LEU A 58 -6.85 2.43 -28.92
C LEU A 58 -5.91 3.21 -29.85
N ASN A 59 -6.10 3.10 -31.17
CA ASN A 59 -5.33 3.92 -32.12
C ASN A 59 -5.69 5.40 -32.03
N GLU A 60 -6.97 5.75 -31.81
CA GLU A 60 -7.41 7.11 -31.58
C GLU A 60 -6.85 7.66 -30.24
N ALA A 61 -6.69 6.81 -29.23
CA ALA A 61 -6.02 7.11 -27.97
C ALA A 61 -4.50 7.23 -28.05
N GLY A 62 -3.91 7.06 -29.23
CA GLY A 62 -2.45 7.21 -29.44
C GLY A 62 -1.61 6.02 -29.00
N ILE A 63 -2.18 4.81 -28.88
CA ILE A 63 -1.51 3.62 -28.34
C ILE A 63 -0.18 3.30 -29.00
N ARG A 64 -0.01 3.61 -30.30
CA ARG A 64 1.24 3.34 -31.05
C ARG A 64 2.45 4.14 -30.58
N ASN A 65 2.19 5.27 -29.95
CA ASN A 65 3.22 6.16 -29.42
C ASN A 65 3.30 6.07 -27.88
N SER A 66 2.56 5.11 -27.29
CA SER A 66 2.50 4.98 -25.83
C SER A 66 3.65 4.12 -25.31
N ASP A 67 4.21 4.55 -24.19
CA ASP A 67 5.22 3.82 -23.45
C ASP A 67 4.58 2.75 -22.56
N LEU A 68 3.36 3.02 -22.09
CA LEU A 68 2.63 2.22 -21.13
C LEU A 68 1.14 2.12 -21.47
N LEU A 69 0.57 0.91 -21.31
CA LEU A 69 -0.88 0.71 -21.18
C LEU A 69 -1.19 0.21 -19.78
N VAL A 70 -2.19 0.83 -19.13
CA VAL A 70 -2.78 0.35 -17.87
C VAL A 70 -4.23 -0.03 -18.13
N ALA A 71 -4.56 -1.32 -18.03
CA ALA A 71 -5.92 -1.83 -18.20
C ALA A 71 -6.54 -2.13 -16.81
N ALA A 72 -7.41 -1.23 -16.32
CA ALA A 72 -7.99 -1.25 -14.98
C ALA A 72 -9.53 -1.23 -15.00
N SER A 73 -10.15 -1.72 -16.06
CA SER A 73 -11.61 -1.87 -16.14
C SER A 73 -12.12 -2.97 -15.19
N ASN A 74 -13.44 -3.09 -15.06
CA ASN A 74 -14.07 -4.14 -14.24
C ASN A 74 -14.20 -5.50 -14.96
N SER A 75 -13.71 -5.63 -16.20
CA SER A 75 -13.72 -6.90 -16.96
C SER A 75 -12.29 -7.36 -17.24
N ASP A 76 -11.95 -8.53 -16.73
CA ASP A 76 -10.64 -9.16 -16.95
C ASP A 76 -10.38 -9.38 -18.44
N GLU A 77 -11.42 -9.79 -19.20
CA GLU A 77 -11.33 -10.02 -20.65
C GLU A 77 -11.01 -8.74 -21.42
N VAL A 78 -11.65 -7.62 -21.05
CA VAL A 78 -11.37 -6.31 -21.66
C VAL A 78 -9.93 -5.90 -21.37
N ASN A 79 -9.47 -6.09 -20.13
CA ASN A 79 -8.11 -5.75 -19.71
C ASN A 79 -7.08 -6.60 -20.46
N ILE A 80 -7.31 -7.90 -20.59
CA ILE A 80 -6.45 -8.82 -21.35
C ILE A 80 -6.40 -8.44 -22.84
N ILE A 81 -7.57 -8.22 -23.47
CA ILE A 81 -7.62 -7.85 -24.89
C ILE A 81 -6.92 -6.51 -25.14
N ALA A 82 -7.09 -5.53 -24.26
CA ALA A 82 -6.40 -4.24 -24.36
C ALA A 82 -4.88 -4.40 -24.29
N CYS A 83 -4.36 -5.22 -23.37
CA CYS A 83 -2.93 -5.52 -23.26
C CYS A 83 -2.39 -6.22 -24.52
N LEU A 84 -3.08 -7.24 -25.01
CA LEU A 84 -2.72 -7.94 -26.25
C LEU A 84 -2.69 -6.98 -27.46
N ALA A 85 -3.72 -6.11 -27.59
CA ALA A 85 -3.78 -5.11 -28.64
C ALA A 85 -2.63 -4.10 -28.55
N ALA A 86 -2.29 -3.64 -27.33
CA ALA A 86 -1.19 -2.72 -27.09
C ALA A 86 0.16 -3.36 -27.44
N LYS A 87 0.42 -4.59 -26.99
CA LYS A 87 1.64 -5.34 -27.34
C LYS A 87 1.78 -5.54 -28.84
N SER A 88 0.68 -5.87 -29.53
CA SER A 88 0.69 -6.02 -31.00
C SER A 88 1.05 -4.74 -31.75
N GLN A 89 0.91 -3.58 -31.11
CA GLN A 89 1.23 -2.26 -31.63
C GLN A 89 2.56 -1.70 -31.16
N GLY A 90 3.31 -2.48 -30.37
CA GLY A 90 4.67 -2.16 -29.96
C GLY A 90 4.80 -1.45 -28.62
N VAL A 91 3.72 -1.38 -27.81
CA VAL A 91 3.80 -0.82 -26.45
C VAL A 91 4.75 -1.66 -25.60
N SER A 92 5.72 -1.00 -25.01
CA SER A 92 6.80 -1.66 -24.28
C SER A 92 6.32 -2.29 -22.96
N ARG A 93 5.43 -1.62 -22.26
CA ARG A 93 4.95 -2.02 -20.93
C ARG A 93 3.42 -2.07 -20.86
N THR A 94 2.89 -3.13 -20.26
CA THR A 94 1.46 -3.33 -20.08
C THR A 94 1.17 -3.80 -18.68
N VAL A 95 0.16 -3.20 -18.07
CA VAL A 95 -0.33 -3.51 -16.74
C VAL A 95 -1.80 -3.89 -16.85
N ALA A 96 -2.23 -4.97 -16.21
CA ALA A 96 -3.63 -5.35 -16.15
C ALA A 96 -4.10 -5.63 -14.73
N ARG A 97 -5.27 -5.11 -14.38
CA ARG A 97 -6.03 -5.54 -13.21
C ARG A 97 -6.79 -6.81 -13.56
N ILE A 98 -6.50 -7.90 -12.85
CA ILE A 98 -7.12 -9.21 -13.04
C ILE A 98 -7.70 -9.69 -11.71
N HIS A 99 -8.97 -10.05 -11.72
CA HIS A 99 -9.68 -10.52 -10.51
C HIS A 99 -9.74 -12.06 -10.44
N ASN A 100 -9.89 -12.72 -11.60
CA ASN A 100 -10.02 -14.18 -11.66
C ASN A 100 -8.63 -14.84 -11.61
N PRO A 101 -8.34 -15.64 -10.57
CA PRO A 101 -7.10 -16.35 -10.44
C PRO A 101 -6.78 -17.31 -11.60
N ASP A 102 -7.78 -17.86 -12.28
CA ASP A 102 -7.58 -18.78 -13.40
C ASP A 102 -6.72 -18.19 -14.53
N TYR A 103 -6.69 -16.84 -14.65
CA TYR A 103 -5.88 -16.17 -15.67
C TYR A 103 -4.39 -16.02 -15.31
N TYR A 104 -4.01 -16.21 -14.04
CA TYR A 104 -2.63 -15.99 -13.60
C TYR A 104 -2.02 -17.14 -12.77
N GLU A 105 -2.81 -18.12 -12.33
CA GLU A 105 -2.28 -19.31 -11.60
C GLU A 105 -1.31 -20.14 -12.45
N ALA A 106 -1.35 -20.01 -13.78
CA ALA A 106 -0.36 -20.60 -14.69
C ALA A 106 1.04 -19.93 -14.60
N GLY A 107 1.17 -18.85 -13.81
CA GLY A 107 2.41 -18.15 -13.51
C GLY A 107 2.72 -16.95 -14.42
N GLU A 108 3.69 -16.12 -14.00
CA GLU A 108 4.10 -14.91 -14.72
C GLU A 108 4.52 -15.14 -16.19
N PRO A 109 5.25 -16.21 -16.54
CA PRO A 109 5.59 -16.45 -17.95
C PRO A 109 4.36 -16.60 -18.84
N PHE A 110 3.31 -17.28 -18.37
CA PHE A 110 2.05 -17.39 -19.11
C PHE A 110 1.39 -16.03 -19.30
N ALA A 111 1.30 -15.24 -18.24
CA ALA A 111 0.68 -13.90 -18.31
C ALA A 111 1.42 -13.00 -19.30
N ARG A 112 2.75 -12.97 -19.26
CA ARG A 112 3.59 -12.15 -20.14
C ARG A 112 3.55 -12.62 -21.61
N GLU A 113 3.76 -13.92 -21.85
CA GLU A 113 3.91 -14.45 -23.20
C GLU A 113 2.58 -14.65 -23.93
N MET A 114 1.55 -15.11 -23.20
CA MET A 114 0.27 -15.48 -23.79
C MET A 114 -0.78 -14.37 -23.69
N LEU A 115 -0.78 -13.59 -22.60
CA LEU A 115 -1.77 -12.53 -22.39
C LEU A 115 -1.21 -11.13 -22.64
N GLY A 116 0.09 -11.00 -22.89
CA GLY A 116 0.74 -9.72 -23.16
C GLY A 116 0.68 -8.77 -21.96
N ILE A 117 0.76 -9.29 -20.74
CA ILE A 117 0.69 -8.53 -19.49
C ILE A 117 2.06 -8.61 -18.80
N ASP A 118 2.74 -7.49 -18.66
CA ASP A 118 4.03 -7.45 -17.96
C ASP A 118 3.88 -7.38 -16.45
N PHE A 119 2.80 -6.78 -15.96
CA PHE A 119 2.50 -6.68 -14.54
C PHE A 119 1.00 -6.86 -14.27
N ILE A 120 0.66 -7.78 -13.36
CA ILE A 120 -0.73 -8.04 -12.96
C ILE A 120 -1.00 -7.42 -11.60
N ILE A 121 -2.10 -6.69 -11.49
CA ILE A 121 -2.57 -6.10 -10.25
C ILE A 121 -3.68 -6.96 -9.66
N HIS A 122 -3.45 -7.39 -8.42
CA HIS A 122 -4.40 -8.18 -7.63
C HIS A 122 -4.84 -7.38 -6.41
N THR A 123 -5.76 -6.43 -6.59
CA THR A 123 -6.20 -5.50 -5.54
C THR A 123 -6.63 -6.20 -4.25
N GLU A 124 -7.34 -7.32 -4.37
CA GLU A 124 -7.84 -8.06 -3.22
C GLU A 124 -6.74 -8.81 -2.46
N GLN A 125 -5.74 -9.28 -3.19
CA GLN A 125 -4.58 -9.93 -2.58
C GLN A 125 -3.69 -8.92 -1.88
N MET A 126 -3.45 -7.78 -2.52
CA MET A 126 -2.65 -6.68 -1.95
C MET A 126 -3.29 -6.18 -0.64
N ALA A 127 -4.60 -5.90 -0.65
CA ALA A 127 -5.28 -5.47 0.56
C ALA A 127 -5.26 -6.53 1.69
N ALA A 128 -5.43 -7.81 1.36
CA ALA A 128 -5.35 -8.88 2.36
C ALA A 128 -3.93 -9.03 2.92
N GLN A 129 -2.90 -8.84 2.11
CA GLN A 129 -1.51 -8.88 2.54
C GLN A 129 -1.16 -7.70 3.45
N GLU A 130 -1.54 -6.49 3.07
CA GLU A 130 -1.36 -5.27 3.86
C GLU A 130 -1.99 -5.39 5.25
N ILE A 131 -3.27 -5.83 5.31
CA ILE A 131 -3.94 -6.07 6.58
C ILE A 131 -3.19 -7.11 7.42
N LYS A 132 -2.74 -8.19 6.81
CA LYS A 132 -1.98 -9.23 7.51
C LYS A 132 -0.68 -8.70 8.10
N GLU A 133 0.06 -7.89 7.34
CA GLU A 133 1.34 -7.31 7.80
C GLU A 133 1.12 -6.39 8.99
N ALA A 134 0.10 -5.53 8.95
CA ALA A 134 -0.30 -4.71 10.08
C ALA A 134 -0.66 -5.54 11.32
N LEU A 135 -1.32 -6.70 11.16
CA LEU A 135 -1.67 -7.59 12.27
C LEU A 135 -0.46 -8.38 12.83
N LEU A 136 0.58 -8.58 12.04
CA LEU A 136 1.80 -9.31 12.45
C LEU A 136 2.77 -8.45 13.26
N VAL A 137 2.68 -7.12 13.18
CA VAL A 137 3.52 -6.17 13.93
C VAL A 137 2.65 -5.33 14.88
N PRO A 138 2.28 -5.89 16.05
CA PRO A 138 1.39 -5.21 16.97
C PRO A 138 1.97 -3.88 17.45
N GLY A 139 1.15 -2.84 17.42
CA GLY A 139 1.56 -1.47 17.76
C GLY A 139 1.93 -0.61 16.55
N ALA A 140 2.18 -1.22 15.39
CA ALA A 140 2.25 -0.50 14.13
C ALA A 140 0.84 -0.33 13.53
N ILE A 141 0.63 0.78 12.83
CA ILE A 141 -0.59 1.03 12.04
C ILE A 141 -0.37 0.70 10.57
N ASN A 142 0.87 0.75 10.10
CA ASN A 142 1.28 0.34 8.77
C ASN A 142 2.65 -0.31 8.81
N VAL A 143 2.92 -1.26 7.89
CA VAL A 143 4.21 -1.90 7.73
C VAL A 143 4.47 -2.13 6.25
N ASP A 144 5.49 -1.49 5.71
CA ASP A 144 5.96 -1.66 4.35
C ASP A 144 7.26 -2.45 4.33
N SER A 145 7.39 -3.37 3.36
CA SER A 145 8.58 -4.20 3.18
C SER A 145 9.38 -3.77 1.96
N PHE A 146 10.69 -3.67 2.12
CA PHE A 146 11.66 -3.30 1.09
C PHE A 146 12.79 -4.32 1.00
N ALA A 147 13.57 -4.25 -0.07
CA ALA A 147 14.78 -5.05 -0.25
C ALA A 147 14.49 -6.56 -0.11
N GLU A 148 13.55 -7.06 -0.93
CA GLU A 148 13.08 -8.45 -0.92
C GLU A 148 12.63 -8.90 0.48
N ASP A 149 11.79 -8.12 1.15
CA ASP A 149 11.27 -8.35 2.51
C ASP A 149 12.35 -8.41 3.61
N THR A 150 13.52 -7.83 3.39
CA THR A 150 14.63 -7.86 4.36
C THR A 150 14.62 -6.64 5.29
N ILE A 151 14.17 -5.49 4.78
CA ILE A 151 14.01 -4.23 5.49
C ILE A 151 12.52 -3.95 5.66
N GLU A 152 12.10 -3.57 6.85
CA GLU A 152 10.72 -3.14 7.13
C GLU A 152 10.70 -1.70 7.64
N VAL A 153 9.68 -0.97 7.20
CA VAL A 153 9.32 0.35 7.69
C VAL A 153 7.96 0.23 8.38
N ALA A 154 7.91 0.59 9.65
CA ALA A 154 6.68 0.57 10.42
C ALA A 154 6.26 1.98 10.82
N GLU A 155 4.98 2.28 10.67
CA GLU A 155 4.36 3.51 11.16
C GLU A 155 3.72 3.28 12.52
N VAL A 156 4.06 4.10 13.51
CA VAL A 156 3.55 4.01 14.88
C VAL A 156 2.95 5.35 15.29
N ILE A 157 1.70 5.33 15.77
CA ILE A 157 1.09 6.53 16.40
C ILE A 157 1.48 6.59 17.88
N LEU A 158 2.04 7.72 18.30
CA LEU A 158 2.37 7.96 19.69
C LEU A 158 1.11 8.30 20.48
N ASN A 159 0.70 7.37 21.34
CA ASN A 159 -0.47 7.49 22.20
C ASN A 159 -0.10 7.91 23.62
N GLU A 160 -1.11 8.23 24.43
CA GLU A 160 -0.96 8.46 25.86
C GLU A 160 -0.33 7.23 26.53
N GLY A 161 0.75 7.45 27.25
CA GLY A 161 1.53 6.37 27.89
C GLY A 161 2.78 5.93 27.12
N SER A 162 2.99 6.36 25.86
CA SER A 162 4.26 6.14 25.19
C SER A 162 5.39 6.91 25.88
N GLU A 163 6.45 6.19 26.24
CA GLU A 163 7.62 6.80 26.88
C GLU A 163 8.37 7.77 25.96
N ALA A 164 8.11 7.74 24.68
CA ALA A 164 8.75 8.62 23.69
C ALA A 164 8.12 10.03 23.66
N VAL A 165 6.87 10.18 24.08
CA VAL A 165 6.17 11.48 24.09
C VAL A 165 6.88 12.47 25.03
N GLY A 166 7.14 13.68 24.50
CA GLY A 166 7.82 14.75 25.21
C GLY A 166 9.34 14.61 25.29
N ARG A 167 9.92 13.54 24.71
CA ARG A 167 11.39 13.36 24.63
C ARG A 167 11.93 13.84 23.30
N ALA A 168 13.15 14.37 23.34
CA ALA A 168 13.91 14.62 22.11
C ALA A 168 14.36 13.29 21.49
N LEU A 169 14.39 13.20 20.17
CA LEU A 169 14.68 11.96 19.46
C LEU A 169 15.99 11.29 19.91
N ARG A 170 17.04 12.08 20.19
CA ARG A 170 18.32 11.59 20.72
C ARG A 170 18.22 10.90 22.09
N ASP A 171 17.15 11.15 22.85
CA ASP A 171 16.90 10.61 24.18
C ASP A 171 15.95 9.41 24.15
N VAL A 172 15.39 9.08 22.97
CA VAL A 172 14.57 7.89 22.74
C VAL A 172 15.48 6.69 22.54
N ARG A 173 15.24 5.64 23.31
CA ARG A 173 16.02 4.40 23.22
C ARG A 173 15.37 3.47 22.21
N LEU A 174 16.06 3.27 21.10
CA LEU A 174 15.68 2.28 20.09
C LEU A 174 16.64 1.07 20.14
N PRO A 175 16.19 -0.12 19.73
CA PRO A 175 17.06 -1.26 19.51
C PRO A 175 18.18 -0.94 18.51
N GLU A 176 19.33 -1.60 18.66
CA GLU A 176 20.41 -1.48 17.69
C GLU A 176 19.94 -1.97 16.31
N GLY A 177 20.31 -1.26 15.26
CA GLY A 177 19.86 -1.58 13.90
C GLY A 177 18.45 -1.06 13.56
N SER A 178 17.97 -0.05 14.29
CA SER A 178 16.72 0.66 13.97
C SER A 178 16.90 2.18 13.98
N LEU A 179 16.10 2.89 13.21
CA LEU A 179 16.14 4.35 13.06
C LEU A 179 14.74 4.92 12.88
N ILE A 180 14.46 6.09 13.46
CA ILE A 180 13.32 6.91 13.09
C ILE A 180 13.71 7.77 11.89
N VAL A 181 13.06 7.54 10.75
CA VAL A 181 13.36 8.22 9.48
C VAL A 181 12.41 9.37 9.18
N GLY A 182 11.18 9.30 9.69
CA GLY A 182 10.17 10.31 9.45
C GLY A 182 9.26 10.53 10.64
N VAL A 183 8.67 11.70 10.73
CA VAL A 183 7.58 12.02 11.62
C VAL A 183 6.51 12.77 10.82
N VAL A 184 5.27 12.30 10.89
CA VAL A 184 4.12 13.03 10.35
C VAL A 184 3.38 13.66 11.52
N ARG A 185 3.29 14.98 11.50
CA ARG A 185 2.64 15.78 12.53
C ARG A 185 1.58 16.66 11.91
N ARG A 186 0.32 16.47 12.29
CA ARG A 186 -0.83 17.25 11.77
C ARG A 186 -0.96 17.20 10.24
N GLY A 187 -0.58 16.07 9.65
CA GLY A 187 -0.62 15.86 8.20
C GLY A 187 0.63 16.35 7.44
N GLU A 188 1.60 16.96 8.11
CA GLU A 188 2.86 17.40 7.51
C GLU A 188 3.99 16.43 7.85
N ALA A 189 4.71 15.96 6.83
CA ALA A 189 5.87 15.09 7.01
C ALA A 189 7.14 15.90 7.23
N LEU A 190 8.01 15.40 8.09
CA LEU A 190 9.32 15.98 8.34
C LEU A 190 10.40 14.91 8.58
N VAL A 191 11.63 15.18 8.17
CA VAL A 191 12.81 14.40 8.54
C VAL A 191 13.24 14.83 9.95
N PRO A 192 13.11 13.96 10.97
CA PRO A 192 13.43 14.37 12.34
C PRO A 192 14.94 14.43 12.56
N ARG A 193 15.34 15.37 13.41
CA ARG A 193 16.74 15.51 13.87
C ARG A 193 16.84 15.15 15.36
N GLY A 194 18.02 14.88 15.86
CA GLY A 194 18.23 14.47 17.26
C GLY A 194 17.61 15.41 18.30
N GLY A 195 17.38 16.69 17.97
CA GLY A 195 16.71 17.67 18.82
C GLY A 195 15.17 17.72 18.65
N THR A 196 14.60 17.01 17.67
CA THR A 196 13.16 16.97 17.44
C THR A 196 12.48 16.32 18.65
N VAL A 197 11.55 17.02 19.27
CA VAL A 197 10.73 16.51 20.39
C VAL A 197 9.51 15.81 19.79
N LEU A 198 9.30 14.56 20.20
CA LEU A 198 8.15 13.78 19.78
C LEU A 198 6.91 14.20 20.57
N GLU A 199 5.79 14.37 19.89
CA GLU A 199 4.52 14.82 20.46
C GLU A 199 3.48 13.69 20.43
N MET A 200 2.48 13.81 21.29
CA MET A 200 1.31 12.93 21.25
C MET A 200 0.60 13.05 19.89
N ARG A 201 0.20 11.93 19.32
CA ARG A 201 -0.38 11.79 17.97
C ARG A 201 0.59 12.04 16.82
N ASP A 202 1.90 12.13 17.07
CA ASP A 202 2.85 12.00 15.98
C ASP A 202 2.76 10.60 15.38
N HIS A 203 2.78 10.53 14.06
CA HIS A 203 3.01 9.29 13.33
C HIS A 203 4.51 9.17 13.09
N VAL A 204 5.11 8.18 13.70
CA VAL A 204 6.57 7.97 13.68
C VAL A 204 6.89 6.81 12.75
N LEU A 205 7.74 7.07 11.76
CA LEU A 205 8.20 6.08 10.79
C LEU A 205 9.53 5.50 11.26
N LEU A 206 9.48 4.22 11.58
CA LEU A 206 10.62 3.40 12.01
C LEU A 206 11.11 2.53 10.87
N ILE A 207 12.42 2.45 10.66
CA ILE A 207 13.05 1.51 9.74
C ILE A 207 14.00 0.58 10.49
N SER A 208 13.96 -0.69 10.15
CA SER A 208 14.92 -1.68 10.65
C SER A 208 14.94 -2.94 9.77
N GLY A 209 15.84 -3.89 10.10
CA GLY A 209 15.72 -5.23 9.55
C GLY A 209 14.46 -5.92 10.07
N ARG A 210 13.83 -6.76 9.22
CA ARG A 210 12.58 -7.49 9.50
C ARG A 210 12.53 -8.18 10.87
N ARG A 211 13.66 -8.69 11.36
CA ARG A 211 13.71 -9.38 12.65
C ARG A 211 13.64 -8.46 13.86
N GLN A 212 13.96 -7.18 13.69
CA GLN A 212 14.03 -6.20 14.77
C GLN A 212 12.83 -5.24 14.78
N ILE A 213 12.02 -5.19 13.73
CA ILE A 213 10.95 -4.19 13.61
C ILE A 213 9.95 -4.25 14.76
N SER A 214 9.53 -5.45 15.18
CA SER A 214 8.59 -5.60 16.31
C SER A 214 9.18 -5.09 17.63
N GLU A 215 10.49 -5.25 17.87
CA GLU A 215 11.16 -4.70 19.05
C GLU A 215 11.28 -3.17 18.96
N ALA A 216 11.57 -2.65 17.77
CA ALA A 216 11.64 -1.21 17.52
C ALA A 216 10.27 -0.53 17.70
N VAL A 217 9.20 -1.14 17.17
CA VAL A 217 7.81 -0.71 17.41
C VAL A 217 7.48 -0.73 18.89
N GLY A 218 7.88 -1.80 19.60
CA GLY A 218 7.66 -1.96 21.03
C GLY A 218 8.32 -0.88 21.90
N ALA A 219 9.34 -0.20 21.40
CA ALA A 219 9.97 0.93 22.10
C ALA A 219 9.13 2.23 22.05
N LEU A 220 8.17 2.31 21.13
CA LEU A 220 7.31 3.50 20.94
C LEU A 220 5.85 3.24 21.24
N ALA A 221 5.34 2.06 20.88
CA ALA A 221 3.94 1.69 21.04
C ALA A 221 3.61 1.29 22.49
N THR A 222 2.37 1.56 22.87
CA THR A 222 1.87 1.21 24.24
C THR A 222 1.22 -0.17 24.31
N ASP A 223 0.68 -0.67 23.18
CA ASP A 223 0.08 -2.00 23.09
C ASP A 223 0.78 -2.82 21.98
N THR A 224 1.56 -3.77 22.43
CA THR A 224 2.35 -4.67 21.56
C THR A 224 2.00 -6.14 21.79
N ALA A 225 0.86 -6.40 22.42
CA ALA A 225 0.42 -7.77 22.65
C ALA A 225 0.10 -8.44 21.30
N PRO A 226 0.59 -9.67 21.04
CA PRO A 226 0.37 -10.35 19.78
C PRO A 226 -1.10 -10.48 19.43
N VAL A 227 -1.44 -10.30 18.15
CA VAL A 227 -2.78 -10.57 17.62
C VAL A 227 -2.93 -12.06 17.41
N ARG A 228 -3.94 -12.67 18.03
CA ARG A 228 -4.21 -14.11 17.94
C ARG A 228 -5.64 -14.43 17.50
N ASP A 229 -6.60 -13.59 17.88
CA ASP A 229 -8.01 -13.74 17.56
C ASP A 229 -8.47 -12.59 16.66
N VAL A 230 -8.91 -12.91 15.44
CA VAL A 230 -9.31 -11.93 14.43
C VAL A 230 -10.74 -12.18 13.99
N THR A 231 -11.58 -11.15 14.09
CA THR A 231 -12.93 -11.15 13.53
C THR A 231 -12.96 -10.35 12.25
N ILE A 232 -13.36 -10.97 11.15
CA ILE A 232 -13.46 -10.37 9.81
C ILE A 232 -14.94 -10.15 9.48
N TYR A 233 -15.34 -8.91 9.27
CA TYR A 233 -16.68 -8.54 8.79
C TYR A 233 -16.66 -8.37 7.27
N GLY A 234 -17.26 -9.33 6.57
CA GLY A 234 -17.33 -9.48 5.12
C GLY A 234 -16.52 -10.68 4.60
N GLY A 235 -17.23 -11.73 4.15
CA GLY A 235 -16.65 -12.93 3.52
C GLY A 235 -16.42 -12.77 2.01
N GLY A 236 -16.25 -11.53 1.52
CA GLY A 236 -15.95 -11.21 0.14
C GLY A 236 -14.59 -11.75 -0.33
N ARG A 237 -14.07 -11.24 -1.45
CA ARG A 237 -12.76 -11.68 -1.98
C ARG A 237 -11.61 -11.34 -1.03
N ILE A 238 -11.58 -10.11 -0.49
CA ILE A 238 -10.56 -9.68 0.48
C ILE A 238 -10.67 -10.50 1.76
N GLY A 239 -11.88 -10.57 2.36
CA GLY A 239 -12.09 -11.28 3.62
C GLY A 239 -11.74 -12.75 3.57
N LEU A 240 -12.07 -13.45 2.48
CA LEU A 240 -11.68 -14.86 2.30
C LEU A 240 -10.16 -15.02 2.19
N ARG A 241 -9.49 -14.20 1.36
CA ARG A 241 -8.02 -14.25 1.21
C ARG A 241 -7.31 -13.96 2.53
N LEU A 242 -7.78 -12.93 3.24
CA LEU A 242 -7.27 -12.58 4.55
C LEU A 242 -7.46 -13.75 5.54
N ALA A 243 -8.68 -14.30 5.63
CA ALA A 243 -8.98 -15.43 6.52
C ALA A 243 -8.04 -16.62 6.29
N LEU A 244 -7.85 -17.02 5.03
CA LEU A 244 -6.94 -18.11 4.67
C LEU A 244 -5.48 -17.81 5.05
N SER A 245 -5.04 -16.59 4.81
CA SER A 245 -3.68 -16.14 5.09
C SER A 245 -3.40 -16.06 6.60
N LEU A 246 -4.38 -15.63 7.41
CA LEU A 246 -4.28 -15.58 8.86
C LEU A 246 -4.34 -16.97 9.50
N GLU A 247 -5.17 -17.90 8.97
CA GLU A 247 -5.13 -19.31 9.41
C GLU A 247 -3.76 -19.94 9.17
N GLN A 248 -3.14 -19.66 8.02
CA GLN A 248 -1.77 -20.15 7.72
C GLN A 248 -0.74 -19.56 8.68
N ALA A 249 -0.93 -18.31 9.13
CA ALA A 249 -0.11 -17.67 10.15
C ALA A 249 -0.38 -18.20 11.58
N GLY A 250 -1.37 -19.08 11.75
CA GLY A 250 -1.71 -19.71 13.04
C GLY A 250 -2.66 -18.91 13.91
N MET A 251 -3.32 -17.88 13.37
CA MET A 251 -4.32 -17.08 14.08
C MET A 251 -5.67 -17.78 14.10
N SER A 252 -6.47 -17.48 15.12
CA SER A 252 -7.90 -17.86 15.21
C SER A 252 -8.70 -16.85 14.40
N VAL A 253 -9.50 -17.34 13.45
CA VAL A 253 -10.23 -16.48 12.51
C VAL A 253 -11.72 -16.75 12.61
N ARG A 254 -12.49 -15.69 12.65
CA ARG A 254 -13.95 -15.67 12.62
C ARG A 254 -14.40 -14.74 11.49
N VAL A 255 -15.27 -15.22 10.62
CA VAL A 255 -15.80 -14.42 9.49
C VAL A 255 -17.29 -14.22 9.68
N ILE A 256 -17.76 -12.99 9.60
CA ILE A 256 -19.18 -12.63 9.60
C ILE A 256 -19.57 -12.30 8.16
N GLU A 257 -20.57 -13.01 7.61
CA GLU A 257 -21.04 -12.84 6.23
C GLU A 257 -22.56 -12.88 6.18
N ARG A 258 -23.17 -11.91 5.52
CA ARG A 258 -24.61 -11.74 5.42
C ARG A 258 -25.29 -12.65 4.39
N ASP A 259 -24.57 -13.01 3.31
CA ASP A 259 -25.09 -13.90 2.27
C ASP A 259 -24.85 -15.35 2.67
N GLU A 260 -25.94 -16.12 2.79
CA GLU A 260 -25.88 -17.53 3.23
C GLU A 260 -25.04 -18.40 2.28
N GLY A 261 -25.20 -18.19 0.97
CA GLY A 261 -24.45 -18.96 -0.05
C GLY A 261 -22.96 -18.67 0.04
N ARG A 262 -22.61 -17.39 0.20
CA ARG A 262 -21.22 -16.95 0.38
C ARG A 262 -20.64 -17.42 1.71
N ALA A 263 -21.41 -17.35 2.80
CA ALA A 263 -21.00 -17.86 4.11
C ALA A 263 -20.67 -19.36 4.05
N ARG A 264 -21.51 -20.17 3.41
CA ARG A 264 -21.25 -21.61 3.18
C ARG A 264 -19.99 -21.85 2.34
N TYR A 265 -19.81 -21.05 1.28
CA TYR A 265 -18.60 -21.14 0.44
C TYR A 265 -17.36 -20.82 1.24
N VAL A 266 -17.31 -19.70 1.97
CA VAL A 266 -16.17 -19.32 2.82
C VAL A 266 -15.90 -20.40 3.85
N ALA A 267 -16.91 -20.92 4.52
CA ALA A 267 -16.78 -22.02 5.50
C ALA A 267 -16.17 -23.29 4.89
N SER A 268 -16.46 -23.59 3.61
CA SER A 268 -15.86 -24.73 2.92
C SER A 268 -14.38 -24.57 2.59
N GLN A 269 -13.88 -23.34 2.57
CA GLN A 269 -12.47 -23.03 2.27
C GLN A 269 -11.59 -22.99 3.51
N LEU A 270 -12.16 -22.62 4.66
CA LEU A 270 -11.44 -22.52 5.94
C LEU A 270 -11.23 -23.92 6.57
N ARG A 271 -10.10 -24.10 7.23
CA ARG A 271 -9.76 -25.37 7.91
C ARG A 271 -10.14 -25.38 9.40
N LYS A 272 -9.98 -24.24 10.07
CA LYS A 272 -10.17 -24.08 11.51
C LYS A 272 -11.06 -22.90 11.88
N GLY A 273 -11.11 -21.87 11.03
CA GLY A 273 -11.95 -20.68 11.26
C GLY A 273 -13.44 -21.00 11.14
N PHE A 274 -14.25 -20.16 11.75
CA PHE A 274 -15.71 -20.29 11.60
C PHE A 274 -16.29 -19.13 10.85
N VAL A 275 -17.45 -19.41 10.24
CA VAL A 275 -18.23 -18.40 9.53
C VAL A 275 -19.58 -18.25 10.22
N LEU A 276 -19.91 -17.02 10.58
CA LEU A 276 -21.18 -16.62 11.14
C LEU A 276 -22.03 -16.01 10.03
N HIS A 277 -23.21 -16.55 9.84
CA HIS A 277 -24.18 -16.01 8.88
C HIS A 277 -25.06 -14.99 9.59
N ASP A 278 -24.73 -13.71 9.46
CA ASP A 278 -25.51 -12.59 10.02
C ASP A 278 -25.21 -11.29 9.28
N GLU A 279 -26.11 -10.30 9.39
CA GLU A 279 -25.89 -8.95 8.86
C GLU A 279 -24.80 -8.18 9.61
N GLY A 280 -24.46 -8.58 10.82
CA GLY A 280 -23.21 -8.30 11.52
C GLY A 280 -23.02 -6.93 12.15
N ILE A 281 -24.00 -6.01 12.10
CA ILE A 281 -23.81 -4.63 12.59
C ILE A 281 -24.53 -4.37 13.93
N SER A 282 -25.32 -5.32 14.47
CA SER A 282 -25.98 -5.07 15.74
C SER A 282 -25.04 -5.26 16.93
N ARG A 283 -25.11 -4.33 17.90
CA ARG A 283 -24.29 -4.37 19.11
C ARG A 283 -24.47 -5.69 19.86
N ASP A 284 -25.70 -6.17 19.96
CA ASP A 284 -26.01 -7.38 20.73
C ASP A 284 -25.43 -8.62 20.06
N PHE A 285 -25.48 -8.71 18.74
CA PHE A 285 -24.84 -9.78 17.98
C PHE A 285 -23.32 -9.75 18.17
N LEU A 286 -22.67 -8.59 18.00
CA LEU A 286 -21.23 -8.47 18.16
C LEU A 286 -20.75 -8.86 19.56
N LEU A 287 -21.54 -8.54 20.59
CA LEU A 287 -21.26 -8.96 21.98
C LEU A 287 -21.46 -10.47 22.17
N GLN A 288 -22.55 -11.06 21.63
CA GLN A 288 -22.80 -12.49 21.70
C GLN A 288 -21.67 -13.30 21.06
N GLU A 289 -21.14 -12.80 19.96
CA GLU A 289 -20.04 -13.43 19.24
C GLU A 289 -18.65 -13.07 19.80
N GLY A 290 -18.58 -12.34 20.90
CA GLY A 290 -17.34 -12.07 21.63
C GLY A 290 -16.40 -11.08 20.97
N VAL A 291 -16.92 -10.14 20.18
CA VAL A 291 -16.13 -9.08 19.53
C VAL A 291 -15.46 -8.17 20.58
N ASP A 292 -16.04 -8.07 21.77
CA ASP A 292 -15.45 -7.38 22.93
C ASP A 292 -14.11 -7.99 23.41
N ARG A 293 -13.77 -9.19 22.94
CA ARG A 293 -12.55 -9.93 23.31
C ARG A 293 -11.66 -10.25 22.13
N THR A 294 -12.03 -9.80 20.92
CA THR A 294 -11.20 -10.00 19.73
C THR A 294 -9.95 -9.11 19.79
N ASP A 295 -8.81 -9.64 19.39
CA ASP A 295 -7.59 -8.83 19.29
C ASP A 295 -7.68 -7.83 18.16
N ALA A 296 -8.25 -8.25 17.02
CA ALA A 296 -8.48 -7.36 15.89
C ALA A 296 -9.84 -7.59 15.24
N PHE A 297 -10.48 -6.50 14.82
CA PHE A 297 -11.70 -6.50 14.03
C PHE A 297 -11.44 -5.85 12.68
N VAL A 298 -11.68 -6.59 11.60
CA VAL A 298 -11.39 -6.17 10.23
C VAL A 298 -12.67 -6.12 9.42
N ALA A 299 -13.12 -4.93 9.03
CA ALA A 299 -14.32 -4.72 8.23
C ALA A 299 -13.94 -4.50 6.74
N VAL A 300 -14.26 -5.47 5.88
CA VAL A 300 -13.88 -5.50 4.45
C VAL A 300 -15.01 -5.96 3.56
N THR A 301 -16.20 -5.41 3.78
CA THR A 301 -17.35 -5.59 2.89
C THR A 301 -17.25 -4.67 1.66
N GLY A 302 -18.20 -4.77 0.74
CA GLY A 302 -18.32 -3.85 -0.41
C GLY A 302 -18.94 -2.49 -0.09
N ASP A 303 -19.23 -2.17 1.17
CA ASP A 303 -19.84 -0.90 1.59
C ASP A 303 -18.96 -0.19 2.63
N ASP A 304 -18.33 0.90 2.22
CA ASP A 304 -17.42 1.70 3.05
C ASP A 304 -18.09 2.20 4.33
N ARG A 305 -19.38 2.57 4.26
CA ARG A 305 -20.14 3.06 5.43
C ARG A 305 -20.40 1.94 6.42
N ALA A 306 -20.74 0.75 5.91
CA ALA A 306 -20.90 -0.43 6.75
C ALA A 306 -19.59 -0.82 7.42
N ASN A 307 -18.47 -0.78 6.69
CA ASN A 307 -17.13 -1.06 7.21
C ASN A 307 -16.75 -0.09 8.32
N LEU A 308 -16.95 1.21 8.09
CA LEU A 308 -16.64 2.24 9.07
C LEU A 308 -17.49 2.10 10.35
N LEU A 309 -18.80 1.92 10.20
CA LEU A 309 -19.69 1.73 11.34
C LEU A 309 -19.38 0.46 12.14
N ALA A 310 -19.11 -0.65 11.44
CA ALA A 310 -18.76 -1.91 12.11
C ALA A 310 -17.44 -1.81 12.89
N ALA A 311 -16.40 -1.21 12.29
CA ALA A 311 -15.12 -0.98 12.95
C ALA A 311 -15.27 -0.06 14.18
N MET A 312 -16.04 1.03 14.06
CA MET A 312 -16.33 1.94 15.16
C MET A 312 -17.08 1.21 16.30
N TYR A 313 -18.09 0.39 15.99
CA TYR A 313 -18.78 -0.41 17.02
C TYR A 313 -17.85 -1.40 17.70
N ALA A 314 -17.03 -2.13 16.92
CA ALA A 314 -16.07 -3.06 17.48
C ALA A 314 -15.09 -2.37 18.43
N ARG A 315 -14.62 -1.17 18.08
CA ARG A 315 -13.76 -0.33 18.94
C ARG A 315 -14.46 0.04 20.24
N GLN A 316 -15.72 0.50 20.18
CA GLN A 316 -16.50 0.84 21.36
C GLN A 316 -16.79 -0.36 22.26
N LEU A 317 -16.85 -1.56 21.71
CA LEU A 317 -17.06 -2.79 22.46
C LEU A 317 -15.79 -3.31 23.11
N GLY A 318 -14.61 -2.88 22.66
CA GLY A 318 -13.34 -3.26 23.30
C GLY A 318 -12.37 -4.03 22.38
N ALA A 319 -12.64 -4.14 21.07
CA ALA A 319 -11.66 -4.66 20.12
C ALA A 319 -10.36 -3.83 20.22
N ARG A 320 -9.21 -4.50 20.33
CA ARG A 320 -7.92 -3.83 20.56
C ARG A 320 -7.45 -3.07 19.34
N MET A 321 -7.65 -3.65 18.16
CA MET A 321 -7.31 -3.05 16.86
C MET A 321 -8.51 -3.13 15.94
N THR A 322 -8.75 -2.06 15.18
CA THR A 322 -9.84 -1.98 14.22
C THR A 322 -9.33 -1.55 12.87
N ILE A 323 -9.70 -2.29 11.83
CA ILE A 323 -9.28 -2.02 10.44
C ILE A 323 -10.54 -1.90 9.57
N ALA A 324 -10.61 -0.87 8.74
CA ALA A 324 -11.71 -0.68 7.80
C ALA A 324 -11.21 -0.59 6.36
N GLY A 325 -11.76 -1.44 5.48
CA GLY A 325 -11.60 -1.32 4.04
C GLY A 325 -12.42 -0.13 3.54
N ILE A 326 -11.75 0.88 2.98
CA ILE A 326 -12.36 2.10 2.48
C ILE A 326 -11.92 2.31 1.03
N SER A 327 -12.89 2.36 0.16
CA SER A 327 -12.65 2.58 -1.26
C SER A 327 -12.60 4.07 -1.62
N ARG A 328 -13.38 4.90 -0.93
CA ARG A 328 -13.45 6.34 -1.17
C ARG A 328 -12.54 7.09 -0.21
N GLY A 329 -11.51 7.76 -0.74
CA GLY A 329 -10.53 8.50 0.07
C GLY A 329 -11.14 9.57 0.99
N GLU A 330 -12.32 10.11 0.65
CA GLU A 330 -13.06 11.08 1.47
C GLU A 330 -13.47 10.55 2.86
N PHE A 331 -13.56 9.22 3.03
CA PHE A 331 -13.90 8.60 4.31
C PHE A 331 -12.68 8.32 5.22
N ALA A 332 -11.46 8.36 4.69
CA ALA A 332 -10.28 8.06 5.51
C ALA A 332 -10.06 9.06 6.67
N PRO A 333 -10.17 10.40 6.48
CA PRO A 333 -10.09 11.36 7.59
C PRO A 333 -11.22 11.18 8.63
N LEU A 334 -12.41 10.72 8.17
CA LEU A 334 -13.53 10.45 9.06
C LEU A 334 -13.26 9.21 9.91
N ALA A 335 -12.66 8.17 9.34
CA ALA A 335 -12.30 6.95 10.06
C ALA A 335 -11.34 7.23 11.21
N ASP A 336 -10.30 8.02 10.97
CA ASP A 336 -9.34 8.46 11.99
C ASP A 336 -10.05 9.26 13.11
N ALA A 337 -10.89 10.23 12.73
CA ALA A 337 -11.68 11.01 13.70
C ALA A 337 -12.64 10.16 14.57
N LEU A 338 -13.09 9.02 14.04
CA LEU A 338 -13.96 8.06 14.73
C LEU A 338 -13.17 7.00 15.52
N GLY A 339 -11.84 7.04 15.48
CA GLY A 339 -10.96 6.16 16.24
C GLY A 339 -10.78 4.78 15.62
N VAL A 340 -10.97 4.62 14.32
CA VAL A 340 -10.54 3.42 13.59
C VAL A 340 -9.02 3.47 13.47
N ASP A 341 -8.34 2.39 13.82
CA ASP A 341 -6.88 2.39 13.95
C ASP A 341 -6.17 2.37 12.59
N LEU A 342 -6.77 1.70 11.58
CA LEU A 342 -6.20 1.60 10.23
C LEU A 342 -7.29 1.60 9.17
N THR A 343 -7.07 2.31 8.08
CA THR A 343 -7.89 2.22 6.87
C THR A 343 -7.08 1.68 5.71
N ILE A 344 -7.65 0.72 4.99
CA ILE A 344 -7.01 0.11 3.80
C ILE A 344 -7.82 0.45 2.57
N SER A 345 -7.16 1.01 1.56
CA SER A 345 -7.76 1.28 0.26
C SER A 345 -7.18 0.35 -0.82
N PRO A 346 -7.89 -0.72 -1.21
CA PRO A 346 -7.41 -1.62 -2.27
C PRO A 346 -7.08 -0.90 -3.58
N ARG A 347 -7.72 0.24 -3.80
CA ARG A 347 -7.59 1.06 -5.00
C ARG A 347 -6.34 1.93 -4.99
N MET A 348 -6.00 2.49 -3.83
CA MET A 348 -4.74 3.21 -3.64
C MET A 348 -3.55 2.27 -3.76
N LEU A 349 -3.60 1.10 -3.11
CA LEU A 349 -2.57 0.07 -3.23
C LEU A 349 -2.32 -0.34 -4.70
N ALA A 350 -3.39 -0.43 -5.50
CA ALA A 350 -3.25 -0.71 -6.93
C ALA A 350 -2.56 0.44 -7.68
N ALA A 351 -2.93 1.69 -7.39
CA ALA A 351 -2.34 2.85 -8.04
C ALA A 351 -0.85 3.00 -7.67
N GLU A 352 -0.50 2.78 -6.42
CA GLU A 352 0.88 2.74 -5.92
C GLU A 352 1.70 1.64 -6.61
N ALA A 353 1.14 0.43 -6.76
CA ALA A 353 1.81 -0.65 -7.47
C ALA A 353 2.04 -0.34 -8.96
N ILE A 354 1.10 0.39 -9.60
CA ILE A 354 1.29 0.87 -10.97
C ILE A 354 2.43 1.89 -11.00
N LEU A 355 2.42 2.83 -10.08
CA LEU A 355 3.44 3.86 -10.00
C LEU A 355 4.84 3.26 -9.81
N ARG A 356 4.98 2.31 -8.89
CA ARG A 356 6.20 1.51 -8.71
C ARG A 356 6.65 0.86 -10.03
N PHE A 357 5.73 0.25 -10.76
CA PHE A 357 6.03 -0.39 -12.05
C PHE A 357 6.43 0.64 -13.13
N VAL A 358 5.90 1.86 -13.06
CA VAL A 358 6.18 2.95 -14.01
C VAL A 358 7.54 3.57 -13.76
N ARG A 359 7.89 3.85 -12.51
CA ARG A 359 9.16 4.43 -12.09
C ARG A 359 10.32 3.42 -12.25
N LYS A 360 10.48 2.84 -13.43
CA LYS A 360 11.61 1.94 -13.70
C LYS A 360 12.89 2.73 -14.01
N GLY A 361 13.97 2.34 -13.37
CA GLY A 361 15.30 2.87 -13.50
C GLY A 361 16.11 2.42 -12.31
N GLU A 362 16.57 3.35 -11.53
CA GLU A 362 17.26 3.12 -10.25
C GLU A 362 16.25 2.88 -9.09
N VAL A 363 14.98 3.26 -9.27
CA VAL A 363 13.89 3.01 -8.30
C VAL A 363 13.43 1.56 -8.40
N ILE A 364 13.56 0.82 -7.28
CA ILE A 364 13.15 -0.59 -7.17
C ILE A 364 11.75 -0.67 -6.60
N ASP A 365 11.47 0.08 -5.52
CA ASP A 365 10.19 0.09 -4.81
C ASP A 365 9.86 1.48 -4.24
N VAL A 366 8.57 1.75 -4.02
CA VAL A 366 8.07 3.00 -3.43
C VAL A 366 6.85 2.69 -2.55
N ALA A 367 6.84 3.22 -1.33
CA ALA A 367 5.64 3.30 -0.51
C ALA A 367 5.26 4.77 -0.32
N LEU A 368 4.00 5.09 -0.64
CA LEU A 368 3.44 6.43 -0.48
C LEU A 368 2.80 6.57 0.90
N LEU A 369 3.08 7.66 1.57
CA LEU A 369 2.50 7.98 2.86
C LEU A 369 1.35 8.97 2.71
N ALA A 370 0.37 8.88 3.61
CA ALA A 370 -0.81 9.75 3.58
C ALA A 370 -0.49 11.27 3.61
N SER A 371 0.72 11.63 4.03
CA SER A 371 1.23 13.00 4.07
C SER A 371 1.87 13.50 2.77
N GLY A 372 1.88 12.69 1.69
CA GLY A 372 2.62 12.97 0.47
C GLY A 372 4.12 12.65 0.53
N ALA A 373 4.65 12.24 1.70
CA ALA A 373 6.02 11.76 1.80
C ALA A 373 6.13 10.34 1.22
N GLU A 374 7.34 9.93 0.86
CA GLU A 374 7.61 8.64 0.25
C GLU A 374 8.75 7.89 0.95
N MET A 375 8.63 6.57 0.97
CA MET A 375 9.77 5.67 1.17
C MET A 375 10.16 5.12 -0.18
N ILE A 376 11.38 5.35 -0.63
CA ILE A 376 11.87 4.95 -1.96
C ILE A 376 13.04 3.99 -1.80
N GLU A 377 12.97 2.84 -2.45
CA GLU A 377 14.09 1.93 -2.61
C GLU A 377 14.81 2.21 -3.93
N LEU A 378 16.09 2.55 -3.84
CA LEU A 378 16.92 2.94 -4.97
C LEU A 378 18.15 2.05 -5.06
N ARG A 379 18.43 1.50 -6.25
CA ARG A 379 19.70 0.84 -6.54
C ARG A 379 20.80 1.87 -6.76
N VAL A 380 21.93 1.68 -6.13
CA VAL A 380 23.12 2.54 -6.34
C VAL A 380 23.84 2.09 -7.62
N PRO A 381 23.82 2.88 -8.72
CA PRO A 381 24.51 2.54 -9.94
C PRO A 381 26.03 2.70 -9.83
N GLU A 382 26.77 2.17 -10.83
CA GLU A 382 28.23 2.35 -10.88
C GLU A 382 28.67 3.81 -11.06
N ARG A 383 27.82 4.62 -11.72
CA ARG A 383 28.11 6.02 -12.04
C ARG A 383 26.93 6.90 -11.63
N CYS A 384 26.92 7.33 -10.38
CA CYS A 384 25.97 8.32 -9.89
C CYS A 384 26.64 9.26 -8.87
N ARG A 385 25.93 10.29 -8.46
CA ARG A 385 26.46 11.30 -7.55
C ARG A 385 26.73 10.78 -6.14
N VAL A 386 26.00 9.73 -5.72
CA VAL A 386 26.10 9.17 -4.35
C VAL A 386 27.16 8.09 -4.22
N ALA A 387 27.56 7.42 -5.30
CA ALA A 387 28.49 6.28 -5.24
C ALA A 387 29.89 6.69 -4.80
N GLY A 388 30.46 5.93 -3.84
CA GLY A 388 31.85 6.08 -3.37
C GLY A 388 32.07 7.27 -2.45
N ARG A 389 31.01 7.95 -1.97
CA ARG A 389 31.10 9.12 -1.09
C ARG A 389 30.43 8.84 0.25
N PRO A 390 30.96 9.37 1.37
CA PRO A 390 30.23 9.35 2.64
C PRO A 390 28.92 10.11 2.54
N LEU A 391 27.85 9.61 3.17
CA LEU A 391 26.53 10.24 3.15
C LEU A 391 26.56 11.71 3.57
N SER A 392 27.40 12.06 4.55
CA SER A 392 27.58 13.45 5.00
C SER A 392 28.15 14.39 3.93
N GLU A 393 28.73 13.87 2.85
CA GLU A 393 29.37 14.63 1.77
C GLU A 393 28.59 14.58 0.45
N VAL A 394 27.54 13.77 0.37
CA VAL A 394 26.70 13.63 -0.84
C VAL A 394 25.86 14.88 -1.09
N GLY A 395 25.41 15.55 0.00
CA GLY A 395 24.52 16.71 -0.11
C GLY A 395 23.07 16.32 -0.35
N PHE A 396 22.56 15.33 0.39
CA PHE A 396 21.13 15.01 0.39
C PHE A 396 20.28 16.25 0.73
N PRO A 397 19.09 16.42 0.12
CA PRO A 397 18.19 17.51 0.46
C PRO A 397 17.73 17.41 1.93
N GLU A 398 17.39 18.56 2.53
CA GLU A 398 16.97 18.61 3.95
C GLU A 398 15.72 17.78 4.23
N GLY A 399 14.88 17.54 3.19
CA GLY A 399 13.67 16.74 3.23
C GLY A 399 13.88 15.25 3.00
N ALA A 400 15.13 14.74 2.96
CA ALA A 400 15.38 13.31 2.73
C ALA A 400 16.43 12.74 3.70
N ILE A 401 16.31 11.42 3.96
CA ILE A 401 17.27 10.66 4.78
C ILE A 401 17.38 9.22 4.28
N VAL A 402 18.60 8.72 4.14
CA VAL A 402 18.83 7.29 3.90
C VAL A 402 18.62 6.54 5.22
N GLY A 403 17.57 5.75 5.28
CA GLY A 403 17.15 5.02 6.47
C GLY A 403 17.87 3.69 6.64
N ALA A 404 18.02 2.94 5.55
CA ALA A 404 18.69 1.64 5.55
C ALA A 404 19.37 1.37 4.20
N LEU A 405 20.32 0.44 4.23
CA LEU A 405 20.98 -0.12 3.03
C LEU A 405 20.91 -1.64 3.10
N LEU A 406 20.61 -2.28 1.97
CA LEU A 406 20.88 -3.70 1.79
C LEU A 406 22.19 -3.86 1.01
N ARG A 407 23.19 -4.48 1.64
CA ARG A 407 24.49 -4.76 1.04
C ARG A 407 24.85 -6.22 1.20
N ASN A 408 24.96 -6.96 0.11
CA ASN A 408 25.32 -8.38 0.13
C ASN A 408 24.41 -9.19 1.08
N GLY A 409 23.11 -8.93 1.11
CA GLY A 409 22.15 -9.61 1.98
C GLY A 409 22.17 -9.17 3.46
N SER A 410 22.93 -8.12 3.80
CA SER A 410 23.01 -7.57 5.16
C SER A 410 22.39 -6.19 5.24
N VAL A 411 21.50 -5.99 6.22
CA VAL A 411 20.90 -4.68 6.52
C VAL A 411 21.89 -3.82 7.30
N ILE A 412 22.07 -2.59 6.84
CA ILE A 412 22.91 -1.57 7.48
C ILE A 412 22.05 -0.35 7.75
N ILE A 413 21.96 0.09 9.00
CA ILE A 413 21.43 1.41 9.33
C ILE A 413 22.59 2.41 9.26
N PRO A 414 22.60 3.27 8.22
CA PRO A 414 23.78 4.06 7.93
C PRO A 414 23.93 5.24 8.88
N THR A 415 25.17 5.65 9.08
CA THR A 415 25.52 6.95 9.68
C THR A 415 26.04 7.88 8.60
N GLY A 416 26.22 9.17 8.89
CA GLY A 416 26.80 10.12 7.93
C GLY A 416 28.19 9.72 7.40
N LYS A 417 28.89 8.78 8.05
CA LYS A 417 30.20 8.26 7.61
C LYS A 417 30.09 7.05 6.67
N GLU A 418 28.90 6.45 6.55
CA GLU A 418 28.70 5.31 5.65
C GLU A 418 28.88 5.76 4.20
N VAL A 419 29.55 4.92 3.43
CA VAL A 419 29.81 5.14 2.01
C VAL A 419 28.88 4.24 1.19
N LEU A 420 28.06 4.83 0.33
CA LEU A 420 27.24 4.10 -0.63
C LEU A 420 28.11 3.46 -1.70
N ARG A 421 27.87 2.17 -1.99
CA ARG A 421 28.62 1.40 -2.97
C ARG A 421 27.74 1.00 -4.13
N PRO A 422 28.26 0.93 -5.35
CA PRO A 422 27.53 0.34 -6.45
C PRO A 422 26.96 -1.04 -6.11
N GLY A 423 25.70 -1.25 -6.40
CA GLY A 423 24.97 -2.48 -6.10
C GLY A 423 24.31 -2.52 -4.72
N ASP A 424 24.48 -1.49 -3.86
CA ASP A 424 23.67 -1.34 -2.65
C ASP A 424 22.22 -1.01 -3.04
N ASP A 425 21.24 -1.52 -2.31
CA ASP A 425 19.87 -1.02 -2.34
C ASP A 425 19.67 -0.08 -1.15
N ALA A 426 19.36 1.17 -1.42
CA ALA A 426 19.17 2.21 -0.43
C ALA A 426 17.68 2.51 -0.23
N VAL A 427 17.18 2.40 0.99
CA VAL A 427 15.83 2.81 1.36
C VAL A 427 15.87 4.21 1.94
N VAL A 428 15.23 5.14 1.23
CA VAL A 428 15.28 6.59 1.52
C VAL A 428 13.89 7.07 1.89
N PHE A 429 13.76 7.75 3.03
CA PHE A 429 12.57 8.54 3.32
C PHE A 429 12.74 9.94 2.70
N THR A 430 11.70 10.43 2.05
CA THR A 430 11.70 11.77 1.45
C THR A 430 10.33 12.45 1.59
N VAL A 431 10.32 13.75 1.82
CA VAL A 431 9.10 14.56 1.69
C VAL A 431 8.85 14.84 0.21
N GLU A 432 7.59 15.13 -0.16
CA GLU A 432 7.13 15.30 -1.54
C GLU A 432 8.04 16.23 -2.37
N ASP A 433 8.36 17.40 -1.83
CA ASP A 433 9.19 18.43 -2.52
C ASP A 433 10.64 17.98 -2.79
N ALA A 434 11.12 16.92 -2.14
CA ALA A 434 12.51 16.45 -2.25
C ALA A 434 12.67 15.19 -3.11
N VAL A 435 11.58 14.58 -3.60
CA VAL A 435 11.59 13.32 -4.36
C VAL A 435 12.47 13.42 -5.60
N GLU A 436 12.23 14.42 -6.45
CA GLU A 436 12.95 14.61 -7.71
C GLU A 436 14.46 14.81 -7.49
N GLU A 437 14.82 15.59 -6.45
CA GLU A 437 16.22 15.83 -6.11
C GLU A 437 16.92 14.55 -5.62
N VAL A 438 16.21 13.70 -4.86
CA VAL A 438 16.71 12.38 -4.44
C VAL A 438 16.92 11.46 -5.63
N GLU A 439 15.96 11.35 -6.53
CA GLU A 439 16.08 10.52 -7.73
C GLU A 439 17.26 10.98 -8.61
N ASP A 440 17.45 12.28 -8.78
CA ASP A 440 18.56 12.88 -9.52
C ASP A 440 19.94 12.55 -8.91
N LEU A 441 20.03 12.35 -7.60
CA LEU A 441 21.28 11.94 -6.94
C LEU A 441 21.69 10.52 -7.32
N PHE A 442 20.74 9.64 -7.57
CA PHE A 442 20.94 8.24 -7.98
C PHE A 442 20.93 8.05 -9.50
N ALA A 443 20.50 9.04 -10.27
CA ALA A 443 20.53 8.96 -11.73
C ALA A 443 21.95 8.83 -12.29
N THR A 444 22.09 8.10 -13.44
CA THR A 444 23.38 7.83 -14.13
C THR A 444 23.78 8.92 -15.10
#